data_eb325d1cfb30e79288ca4fc5384b8ccd
#
_entry.id   eb325d1cfb30e79288ca4fc5384b8ccd
#
_cell.length_a   1.000
_cell.length_b   1.000
_cell.length_c   1.000
_cell.angle_alpha   90.00
_cell.angle_beta   90.00
_cell.angle_gamma   90.00
#
_symmetry.space_group_name_H-M   'P 1'
#
loop_
_entity.id
_entity.type
_entity.pdbx_description
1 polymer ?
#
loop_
_entity_poly.entity_id
_entity_poly.type
_entity_poly.pdbx_seq_one_letter_code
_entity_poly.pdbx_strand_id
1 'polypeptide(L)'
;MKNSVIAIAAAALLAGAATLFPTGAEAGSCCGGGSGGSLTVPRFARAVADLSFEYEPYDGFWNQDGTHIEDPPGSDLNQYRFIFGYAQRFLTDWTASISLPYVWNDNKYSGLSSQTNDLGDMTLAISYDLLEDKSSWQVYDLKDMTPAVTAGLALLVPTGLSPYDDVDSSFDVTGRGFYRLDGTLLIEKTIQPWSASLTTAYGKYLERSVNREYGKYVEPYHKELGDRFSTSLALSRSFYLGTGGDTIMATATYAYLHEDDVSYDGDKDPDSGFSKQSLGGSLAYSSTDHDWGLRIGWNHAMQQDGWGKNFPTTDIYSVGVRYVFR
;
A
#
# COMPACT_ATOMS: atom_id res chain seq x y z
N MET A 1 -20.01 -23.50 30.04
CA MET A 1 -19.42 -22.17 30.25
C MET A 1 -18.03 -21.98 29.59
N LYS A 2 -17.19 -23.02 29.41
CA LYS A 2 -15.88 -22.90 28.75
C LYS A 2 -15.95 -22.58 27.24
N ASN A 3 -16.97 -23.06 26.53
CA ASN A 3 -17.11 -22.85 25.09
C ASN A 3 -17.56 -21.43 24.71
N SER A 4 -18.24 -20.71 25.60
CA SER A 4 -18.72 -19.35 25.33
C SER A 4 -17.60 -18.30 25.44
N VAL A 5 -16.60 -18.53 26.30
CA VAL A 5 -15.45 -17.62 26.47
C VAL A 5 -14.50 -17.74 25.26
N ILE A 6 -14.35 -18.93 24.69
CA ILE A 6 -13.53 -19.15 23.49
C ILE A 6 -14.18 -18.48 22.27
N ALA A 7 -15.51 -18.54 22.16
CA ALA A 7 -16.23 -17.89 21.07
C ALA A 7 -16.15 -16.34 21.13
N ILE A 8 -16.17 -15.76 22.34
CA ILE A 8 -16.05 -14.32 22.54
C ILE A 8 -14.61 -13.84 22.30
N ALA A 9 -13.60 -14.62 22.73
CA ALA A 9 -12.20 -14.30 22.44
C ALA A 9 -11.88 -14.45 20.94
N ALA A 10 -12.44 -15.43 20.26
CA ALA A 10 -12.33 -15.58 18.81
C ALA A 10 -13.06 -14.45 18.07
N ALA A 11 -14.21 -13.98 18.55
CA ALA A 11 -14.95 -12.87 17.95
C ALA A 11 -14.26 -11.52 18.19
N ALA A 12 -13.58 -11.31 19.31
CA ALA A 12 -12.80 -10.11 19.58
C ALA A 12 -11.49 -10.06 18.79
N LEU A 13 -10.92 -11.23 18.44
CA LEU A 13 -9.75 -11.36 17.55
C LEU A 13 -10.14 -11.28 16.06
N LEU A 14 -11.39 -11.58 15.72
CA LEU A 14 -11.95 -11.41 14.37
C LEU A 14 -12.19 -9.94 14.00
N ALA A 15 -12.08 -9.02 14.97
CA ALA A 15 -12.25 -7.60 14.75
C ALA A 15 -10.96 -6.87 14.34
N GLY A 16 -9.86 -7.55 14.14
CA GLY A 16 -8.62 -6.90 13.74
C GLY A 16 -7.63 -7.87 13.19
N ALA A 17 -7.43 -7.90 11.89
CA ALA A 17 -6.34 -8.64 11.32
C ALA A 17 -6.14 -8.57 9.84
N ALA A 18 -4.99 -8.27 9.40
CA ALA A 18 -4.55 -8.45 8.02
C ALA A 18 -3.07 -8.65 7.90
N THR A 19 -2.63 -9.03 7.02
CA THR A 19 -1.99 -9.28 5.73
C THR A 19 -0.58 -9.84 5.84
N LEU A 20 -0.26 -10.78 4.98
CA LEU A 20 1.11 -11.21 4.65
C LEU A 20 1.55 -10.71 3.27
N PHE A 21 0.88 -9.71 2.72
CA PHE A 21 1.33 -9.05 1.50
C PHE A 21 1.20 -7.56 1.67
N PRO A 22 2.16 -6.75 1.22
CA PRO A 22 1.92 -5.32 1.07
C PRO A 22 0.83 -5.16 -0.01
N THR A 23 -0.43 -5.22 0.40
CA THR A 23 -1.56 -4.74 -0.39
C THR A 23 -1.66 -3.25 -0.20
N GLY A 24 -0.54 -2.59 -0.28
CA GLY A 24 -0.48 -1.16 -0.28
C GLY A 24 -0.37 -0.64 -1.69
N ALA A 25 -1.27 -1.06 -2.60
CA ALA A 25 -1.56 -0.23 -3.73
C ALA A 25 -2.36 0.95 -3.19
N GLU A 26 -1.69 1.89 -2.59
CA GLU A 26 -2.28 3.19 -2.31
C GLU A 26 -2.26 3.95 -3.61
N ALA A 27 -3.42 3.95 -4.28
CA ALA A 27 -3.67 4.80 -5.40
C ALA A 27 -3.40 6.25 -4.98
N GLY A 28 -2.24 6.73 -5.31
CA GLY A 28 -2.08 8.14 -5.42
C GLY A 28 -2.93 8.56 -6.61
N SER A 29 -3.91 9.43 -6.39
CA SER A 29 -4.54 10.21 -7.44
C SER A 29 -3.52 10.57 -8.53
N CYS A 30 -3.92 11.15 -9.62
CA CYS A 30 -3.09 11.72 -10.70
C CYS A 30 -1.72 12.33 -10.28
N CYS A 31 -1.34 12.22 -9.03
CA CYS A 31 -0.07 12.64 -8.44
C CYS A 31 0.82 11.48 -8.03
N GLY A 32 0.83 10.36 -8.77
CA GLY A 32 1.81 9.27 -8.63
C GLY A 32 2.02 8.80 -7.19
N GLY A 33 1.13 7.95 -6.69
CA GLY A 33 1.30 7.35 -5.37
C GLY A 33 2.07 6.04 -5.46
N GLY A 34 3.33 6.05 -5.11
CA GLY A 34 4.08 4.81 -4.94
C GLY A 34 3.59 4.04 -3.72
N SER A 35 3.14 2.83 -3.90
CA SER A 35 2.82 1.90 -2.83
C SER A 35 4.09 1.24 -2.31
N GLY A 36 4.84 1.94 -1.50
CA GLY A 36 6.06 1.42 -0.90
C GLY A 36 5.79 0.63 0.38
N GLY A 37 5.01 -0.45 0.32
CA GLY A 37 4.91 -1.38 1.43
C GLY A 37 6.23 -2.12 1.66
N SER A 38 6.69 -2.20 2.90
CA SER A 38 7.85 -3.01 3.27
C SER A 38 7.56 -4.49 2.99
N LEU A 39 8.40 -5.12 2.16
CA LEU A 39 8.35 -6.55 1.92
C LEU A 39 8.81 -7.32 3.16
N THR A 40 8.02 -8.27 3.61
CA THR A 40 8.40 -9.18 4.70
C THR A 40 9.08 -10.44 4.16
N VAL A 41 10.17 -10.84 4.78
CA VAL A 41 10.87 -12.08 4.47
C VAL A 41 10.41 -13.17 5.44
N PRO A 42 9.82 -14.30 4.98
CA PRO A 42 9.47 -15.40 5.85
C PRO A 42 10.69 -15.86 6.67
N ARG A 43 10.47 -16.33 7.89
CA ARG A 43 11.59 -16.67 8.80
C ARG A 43 12.49 -17.79 8.31
N PHE A 44 11.94 -18.71 7.54
CA PHE A 44 12.72 -19.80 6.92
C PHE A 44 13.51 -19.34 5.68
N ALA A 45 13.31 -18.08 5.25
CA ALA A 45 13.89 -17.54 4.01
C ALA A 45 15.01 -16.52 4.32
N ARG A 46 15.93 -16.40 3.37
CA ARG A 46 16.99 -15.36 3.37
C ARG A 46 16.58 -14.11 2.63
N ALA A 47 15.82 -14.27 1.56
CA ALA A 47 15.38 -13.16 0.74
C ALA A 47 14.07 -13.47 0.02
N VAL A 48 13.43 -12.43 -0.47
CA VAL A 48 12.23 -12.49 -1.31
C VAL A 48 12.41 -11.53 -2.48
N ALA A 49 12.08 -11.97 -3.68
CA ALA A 49 11.86 -11.11 -4.85
C ALA A 49 10.37 -11.15 -5.21
N ASP A 50 9.82 -10.00 -5.54
CA ASP A 50 8.41 -9.85 -5.90
C ASP A 50 8.31 -8.99 -7.16
N LEU A 51 7.46 -9.39 -8.09
CA LEU A 51 7.11 -8.60 -9.26
C LEU A 51 5.60 -8.57 -9.37
N SER A 52 5.02 -7.39 -9.33
CA SER A 52 3.59 -7.21 -9.53
C SER A 52 3.28 -6.23 -10.65
N PHE A 53 2.17 -6.48 -11.30
CA PHE A 53 1.52 -5.60 -12.24
C PHE A 53 0.21 -5.11 -11.64
N GLU A 54 -0.04 -3.81 -11.77
CA GLU A 54 -1.28 -3.17 -11.31
C GLU A 54 -1.89 -2.38 -12.45
N TYR A 55 -3.20 -2.42 -12.51
CA TYR A 55 -4.03 -1.62 -13.40
C TYR A 55 -5.02 -0.83 -12.56
N GLU A 56 -5.03 0.49 -12.74
CA GLU A 56 -5.87 1.44 -12.01
C GLU A 56 -6.62 2.33 -13.01
N PRO A 57 -7.87 1.98 -13.35
CA PRO A 57 -8.79 2.88 -14.03
C PRO A 57 -9.34 3.91 -13.05
N TYR A 58 -9.47 5.15 -13.49
CA TYR A 58 -10.14 6.22 -12.75
C TYR A 58 -11.56 6.41 -13.28
N ASP A 59 -12.51 6.65 -12.38
CA ASP A 59 -13.94 6.85 -12.72
C ASP A 59 -14.47 8.06 -11.92
N GLY A 60 -14.21 9.25 -12.45
CA GLY A 60 -14.61 10.48 -11.80
C GLY A 60 -13.87 10.77 -10.49
N PHE A 61 -14.44 11.63 -9.70
CA PHE A 61 -13.88 12.01 -8.40
C PHE A 61 -14.97 12.40 -7.38
N TRP A 62 -14.62 12.33 -6.12
CA TRP A 62 -15.45 12.77 -5.01
C TRP A 62 -15.00 14.15 -4.55
N ASN A 63 -15.95 15.08 -4.38
CA ASN A 63 -15.66 16.35 -3.72
C ASN A 63 -15.77 16.21 -2.19
N GLN A 64 -15.48 17.29 -1.45
CA GLN A 64 -15.45 17.28 0.00
C GLN A 64 -16.77 16.91 0.68
N ASP A 65 -17.90 17.22 0.05
CA ASP A 65 -19.24 16.92 0.55
C ASP A 65 -19.72 15.51 0.15
N GLY A 66 -18.83 14.67 -0.39
CA GLY A 66 -19.15 13.29 -0.76
C GLY A 66 -20.01 13.17 -2.02
N THR A 67 -20.11 14.22 -2.84
CA THR A 67 -20.79 14.17 -4.14
C THR A 67 -19.84 13.63 -5.19
N HIS A 68 -20.27 12.56 -5.88
CA HIS A 68 -19.53 12.03 -7.04
C HIS A 68 -19.73 12.93 -8.25
N ILE A 69 -18.63 13.28 -8.91
CA ILE A 69 -18.61 14.06 -10.14
C ILE A 69 -18.02 13.16 -11.23
N GLU A 70 -18.85 12.87 -12.24
CA GLU A 70 -18.44 12.07 -13.39
C GLU A 70 -17.41 12.82 -14.23
N ASP A 71 -16.51 12.08 -14.85
CA ASP A 71 -15.59 12.63 -15.84
C ASP A 71 -16.34 13.11 -17.09
N PRO A 72 -15.82 14.12 -17.79
CA PRO A 72 -16.41 14.58 -19.05
C PRO A 72 -16.57 13.44 -20.06
N PRO A 73 -17.64 13.44 -20.90
CA PRO A 73 -17.87 12.38 -21.88
C PRO A 73 -16.65 12.14 -22.79
N GLY A 74 -16.26 10.88 -22.92
CA GLY A 74 -15.10 10.46 -23.72
C GLY A 74 -13.77 10.58 -22.99
N SER A 75 -13.79 10.82 -21.70
CA SER A 75 -12.60 10.66 -20.83
C SER A 75 -12.30 9.18 -20.63
N ASP A 76 -11.00 8.85 -20.52
CA ASP A 76 -10.47 7.52 -20.27
C ASP A 76 -9.12 7.70 -19.57
N LEU A 77 -9.10 7.50 -18.27
CA LEU A 77 -7.94 7.76 -17.42
C LEU A 77 -7.45 6.44 -16.84
N ASN A 78 -6.24 6.04 -17.21
CA ASN A 78 -5.67 4.76 -16.83
C ASN A 78 -4.25 4.91 -16.35
N GLN A 79 -3.94 4.26 -15.25
CA GLN A 79 -2.57 4.11 -14.79
C GLN A 79 -2.20 2.63 -14.69
N TYR A 80 -1.02 2.29 -15.18
CA TYR A 80 -0.45 0.96 -15.09
C TYR A 80 0.86 1.03 -14.33
N ARG A 81 1.15 0.02 -13.49
CA ARG A 81 2.38 -0.05 -12.73
C ARG A 81 2.97 -1.46 -12.77
N PHE A 82 4.27 -1.57 -13.04
CA PHE A 82 5.07 -2.70 -12.62
C PHE A 82 5.83 -2.32 -11.36
N ILE A 83 5.72 -3.14 -10.33
CA ILE A 83 6.41 -2.91 -9.07
C ILE A 83 7.37 -4.08 -8.86
N PHE A 84 8.66 -3.77 -8.88
CA PHE A 84 9.70 -4.69 -8.48
C PHE A 84 10.02 -4.50 -7.01
N GLY A 85 9.99 -5.58 -6.25
CA GLY A 85 10.32 -5.60 -4.84
C GLY A 85 11.42 -6.62 -4.54
N TYR A 86 12.35 -6.28 -3.66
CA TYR A 86 13.34 -7.20 -3.12
C TYR A 86 13.53 -6.93 -1.64
N ALA A 87 13.54 -7.99 -0.85
CA ALA A 87 13.82 -7.91 0.57
C ALA A 87 14.83 -8.99 0.97
N GLN A 88 15.76 -8.66 1.85
CA GLN A 88 16.79 -9.57 2.32
C GLN A 88 16.97 -9.46 3.83
N ARG A 89 16.99 -10.60 4.49
CA ARG A 89 17.39 -10.76 5.88
C ARG A 89 18.92 -10.76 5.96
N PHE A 90 19.51 -9.77 6.58
CA PHE A 90 20.96 -9.66 6.70
C PHE A 90 21.49 -10.03 8.09
N LEU A 91 20.63 -10.00 9.11
CA LEU A 91 20.84 -10.54 10.45
C LEU A 91 19.61 -11.35 10.85
N THR A 92 19.63 -12.05 11.98
CA THR A 92 18.57 -12.93 12.43
C THR A 92 17.19 -12.27 12.40
N ASP A 93 17.11 -11.02 12.89
CA ASP A 93 15.85 -10.30 13.07
C ASP A 93 15.75 -9.03 12.22
N TRP A 94 16.79 -8.73 11.39
CA TRP A 94 16.82 -7.53 10.56
C TRP A 94 16.59 -7.86 9.09
N THR A 95 15.72 -7.11 8.48
CA THR A 95 15.42 -7.19 7.04
C THR A 95 15.58 -5.82 6.40
N ALA A 96 16.25 -5.76 5.26
CA ALA A 96 16.28 -4.59 4.39
C ALA A 96 15.45 -4.87 3.14
N SER A 97 14.74 -3.87 2.63
CA SER A 97 13.95 -4.00 1.42
C SER A 97 14.01 -2.77 0.53
N ILE A 98 13.78 -3.01 -0.76
CA ILE A 98 13.62 -2.00 -1.80
C ILE A 98 12.34 -2.30 -2.58
N SER A 99 11.60 -1.27 -2.93
CA SER A 99 10.46 -1.33 -3.86
C SER A 99 10.64 -0.25 -4.91
N LEU A 100 10.58 -0.63 -6.18
CA LEU A 100 10.79 0.25 -7.32
C LEU A 100 9.62 0.09 -8.29
N PRO A 101 8.70 1.05 -8.36
CA PRO A 101 7.64 1.06 -9.35
C PRO A 101 8.14 1.64 -10.69
N TYR A 102 7.65 1.10 -11.78
CA TYR A 102 7.68 1.69 -13.11
C TYR A 102 6.23 1.96 -13.51
N VAL A 103 5.92 3.20 -13.79
CA VAL A 103 4.55 3.70 -14.00
C VAL A 103 4.41 4.15 -15.44
N TRP A 104 3.27 3.85 -16.05
CA TRP A 104 2.83 4.53 -17.26
C TRP A 104 1.37 4.94 -17.16
N ASN A 105 1.13 6.13 -17.61
CA ASN A 105 -0.15 6.78 -17.67
C ASN A 105 -0.61 6.80 -19.12
N ASP A 106 -1.86 6.42 -19.37
CA ASP A 106 -2.52 6.57 -20.66
C ASP A 106 -3.85 7.29 -20.40
N ASN A 107 -3.85 8.59 -20.64
CA ASN A 107 -4.91 9.46 -20.18
C ASN A 107 -5.52 10.22 -21.34
N LYS A 108 -6.84 10.19 -21.39
CA LYS A 108 -7.64 11.00 -22.27
C LYS A 108 -8.68 11.75 -21.43
N TYR A 109 -8.66 13.06 -21.46
CA TYR A 109 -9.54 13.89 -20.65
C TYR A 109 -10.00 15.10 -21.44
N SER A 110 -11.32 15.28 -21.60
CA SER A 110 -11.92 16.43 -22.30
C SER A 110 -11.34 16.70 -23.69
N GLY A 111 -10.99 15.65 -24.43
CA GLY A 111 -10.42 15.73 -25.78
C GLY A 111 -8.89 15.92 -25.85
N LEU A 112 -8.23 16.09 -24.72
CA LEU A 112 -6.77 16.05 -24.60
C LEU A 112 -6.31 14.63 -24.35
N SER A 113 -5.19 14.21 -24.95
CA SER A 113 -4.56 12.91 -24.70
C SER A 113 -3.14 13.12 -24.24
N SER A 114 -2.75 12.35 -23.23
CA SER A 114 -1.41 12.38 -22.67
C SER A 114 -0.96 10.94 -22.41
N GLN A 115 0.31 10.64 -22.75
CA GLN A 115 0.95 9.36 -22.46
C GLN A 115 2.33 9.60 -21.87
N THR A 116 2.55 9.12 -20.65
CA THR A 116 3.83 9.30 -19.94
C THR A 116 4.22 7.98 -19.30
N ASN A 117 5.51 7.69 -19.31
CA ASN A 117 6.05 6.54 -18.63
C ASN A 117 7.41 6.85 -18.01
N ASP A 118 7.60 6.51 -16.76
CA ASP A 118 8.87 6.63 -16.05
C ASP A 118 8.87 5.78 -14.77
N LEU A 119 9.96 5.82 -14.03
CA LEU A 119 9.99 5.30 -12.67
C LEU A 119 8.95 6.04 -11.81
N GLY A 120 8.39 5.34 -10.82
CA GLY A 120 7.70 5.98 -9.71
C GLY A 120 8.65 6.25 -8.55
N ASP A 121 8.11 6.69 -7.43
CA ASP A 121 8.91 6.94 -6.23
C ASP A 121 9.36 5.62 -5.59
N MET A 122 10.68 5.48 -5.41
CA MET A 122 11.29 4.29 -4.82
C MET A 122 11.14 4.30 -3.30
N THR A 123 10.92 3.14 -2.71
CA THR A 123 10.94 2.97 -1.26
C THR A 123 12.09 2.08 -0.82
N LEU A 124 12.85 2.57 0.16
CA LEU A 124 13.88 1.81 0.87
C LEU A 124 13.41 1.60 2.30
N ALA A 125 13.49 0.38 2.83
CA ALA A 125 13.07 0.13 4.20
C ALA A 125 14.03 -0.81 4.94
N ILE A 126 14.03 -0.64 6.27
CA ILE A 126 14.66 -1.54 7.21
C ILE A 126 13.67 -1.89 8.30
N SER A 127 13.59 -3.15 8.66
CA SER A 127 12.67 -3.63 9.70
C SER A 127 13.36 -4.59 10.66
N TYR A 128 12.81 -4.66 11.87
CA TYR A 128 13.28 -5.51 12.96
C TYR A 128 12.11 -6.31 13.54
N ASP A 129 12.30 -7.63 13.67
CA ASP A 129 11.32 -8.54 14.24
C ASP A 129 11.43 -8.51 15.77
N LEU A 130 10.50 -7.81 16.43
CA LEU A 130 10.44 -7.65 17.89
C LEU A 130 9.93 -8.90 18.60
N LEU A 131 8.90 -9.51 18.06
CA LEU A 131 8.27 -10.70 18.61
C LEU A 131 7.98 -11.71 17.51
N GLU A 132 8.03 -12.99 17.87
CA GLU A 132 7.72 -14.11 16.97
C GLU A 132 6.32 -14.64 17.18
N ASP A 133 5.58 -14.87 16.11
CA ASP A 133 4.38 -15.70 16.15
C ASP A 133 4.76 -17.18 16.19
N LYS A 134 4.20 -17.90 17.14
CA LYS A 134 4.17 -19.35 17.13
C LYS A 134 2.89 -19.81 16.45
N SER A 135 2.93 -19.87 15.11
CA SER A 135 1.82 -20.39 14.32
C SER A 135 1.36 -21.73 14.86
N SER A 136 0.08 -21.87 15.19
CA SER A 136 -0.48 -23.05 15.81
C SER A 136 -1.82 -23.45 15.18
N TRP A 137 -2.18 -24.73 15.27
CA TRP A 137 -3.51 -25.22 14.88
C TRP A 137 -4.55 -25.11 16.00
N GLN A 138 -4.10 -25.01 17.23
CA GLN A 138 -4.95 -24.95 18.41
C GLN A 138 -4.31 -24.03 19.45
N VAL A 139 -5.14 -23.33 20.18
CA VAL A 139 -4.73 -22.46 21.29
C VAL A 139 -4.93 -23.24 22.59
N TYR A 140 -3.86 -23.54 23.28
CA TYR A 140 -3.87 -24.23 24.57
C TYR A 140 -3.70 -23.28 25.75
N ASP A 141 -2.89 -22.22 25.57
CA ASP A 141 -2.64 -21.22 26.59
C ASP A 141 -2.54 -19.81 26.00
N LEU A 142 -2.38 -18.78 26.86
CA LEU A 142 -2.25 -17.38 26.42
C LEU A 142 -0.96 -17.11 25.65
N LYS A 143 0.06 -17.95 25.78
CA LYS A 143 1.33 -17.78 25.05
C LYS A 143 1.17 -18.15 23.58
N ASP A 144 0.23 -19.05 23.26
CA ASP A 144 -0.09 -19.39 21.87
C ASP A 144 -0.77 -18.23 21.15
N MET A 145 -1.26 -17.23 21.90
CA MET A 145 -1.87 -16.01 21.36
C MET A 145 -0.86 -14.89 21.09
N THR A 146 0.42 -15.08 21.43
CA THR A 146 1.46 -14.06 21.18
C THR A 146 1.57 -13.81 19.68
N PRO A 147 1.37 -12.59 19.18
CA PRO A 147 1.52 -12.26 17.77
C PRO A 147 3.00 -12.09 17.40
N ALA A 148 3.31 -12.17 16.12
CA ALA A 148 4.50 -11.55 15.57
C ALA A 148 4.35 -10.04 15.63
N VAL A 149 5.43 -9.33 15.92
CA VAL A 149 5.50 -7.87 15.88
C VAL A 149 6.79 -7.46 15.20
N THR A 150 6.65 -6.75 14.09
CA THR A 150 7.78 -6.18 13.34
C THR A 150 7.66 -4.67 13.30
N ALA A 151 8.70 -3.95 13.68
CA ALA A 151 8.80 -2.51 13.55
C ALA A 151 9.82 -2.12 12.48
N GLY A 152 9.59 -1.02 11.78
CA GLY A 152 10.48 -0.61 10.69
C GLY A 152 10.51 0.89 10.47
N LEU A 153 11.47 1.29 9.64
CA LEU A 153 11.57 2.61 9.05
C LEU A 153 11.62 2.45 7.53
N ALA A 154 10.90 3.32 6.83
CA ALA A 154 10.94 3.38 5.38
C ALA A 154 11.21 4.80 4.90
N LEU A 155 12.00 4.93 3.84
CA LEU A 155 12.32 6.19 3.17
C LEU A 155 11.76 6.13 1.75
N LEU A 156 10.78 6.99 1.45
CA LEU A 156 10.35 7.26 0.09
C LEU A 156 11.34 8.23 -0.54
N VAL A 157 11.88 7.84 -1.70
CA VAL A 157 12.84 8.62 -2.49
C VAL A 157 12.14 9.07 -3.76
N PRO A 158 12.08 10.37 -4.07
CA PRO A 158 11.37 10.89 -5.24
C PRO A 158 12.18 10.62 -6.52
N THR A 159 12.03 9.43 -7.07
CA THR A 159 12.67 8.99 -8.32
C THR A 159 11.75 9.11 -9.53
N GLY A 160 10.46 9.35 -9.30
CA GLY A 160 9.46 9.52 -10.35
C GLY A 160 9.39 10.96 -10.87
N LEU A 161 8.76 11.11 -12.04
CA LEU A 161 8.41 12.44 -12.56
C LEU A 161 7.37 13.10 -11.66
N SER A 162 7.69 14.26 -11.15
CA SER A 162 6.84 15.01 -10.21
C SER A 162 6.20 16.22 -10.89
N PRO A 163 5.20 16.86 -10.26
CA PRO A 163 4.65 18.15 -10.75
C PRO A 163 5.69 19.26 -10.90
N TYR A 164 6.86 19.10 -10.27
CA TYR A 164 7.95 20.09 -10.24
C TYR A 164 9.03 19.84 -11.30
N ASP A 165 8.83 18.84 -12.13
CA ASP A 165 9.69 18.49 -13.25
C ASP A 165 9.15 19.07 -14.56
N ASP A 166 9.73 18.68 -15.70
CA ASP A 166 9.31 19.15 -17.01
C ASP A 166 8.16 18.29 -17.55
N VAL A 167 7.01 18.38 -16.91
CA VAL A 167 5.77 17.66 -17.27
C VAL A 167 4.70 18.67 -17.68
N ASP A 168 3.86 18.31 -18.64
CA ASP A 168 2.86 19.24 -19.20
C ASP A 168 1.58 19.30 -18.34
N SER A 169 1.26 18.25 -17.62
CA SER A 169 0.03 18.13 -16.85
C SER A 169 0.15 17.22 -15.62
N SER A 170 -0.85 17.29 -14.74
CA SER A 170 -0.97 16.38 -13.59
C SER A 170 -1.17 14.91 -13.99
N PHE A 171 -1.60 14.64 -15.22
CA PHE A 171 -1.75 13.29 -15.75
C PHE A 171 -0.43 12.64 -16.17
N ASP A 172 0.66 13.43 -16.28
CA ASP A 172 1.98 12.98 -16.70
C ASP A 172 2.88 12.59 -15.53
N VAL A 173 2.40 12.81 -14.31
CA VAL A 173 3.16 12.61 -13.08
C VAL A 173 3.22 11.12 -12.72
N THR A 174 4.41 10.63 -12.37
CA THR A 174 4.65 9.25 -11.91
C THR A 174 5.14 9.17 -10.46
N GLY A 175 5.51 10.31 -9.86
CA GLY A 175 5.97 10.43 -8.47
C GLY A 175 5.51 11.74 -7.83
N ARG A 176 5.54 11.80 -6.50
CA ARG A 176 5.12 12.99 -5.75
C ARG A 176 6.19 14.08 -5.66
N GLY A 177 7.46 13.71 -5.85
CA GLY A 177 8.57 14.63 -5.81
C GLY A 177 9.05 15.03 -4.42
N PHE A 178 8.64 14.34 -3.38
CA PHE A 178 9.04 14.59 -1.99
C PHE A 178 9.67 13.38 -1.34
N TYR A 179 10.69 13.60 -0.52
CA TYR A 179 11.14 12.58 0.42
C TYR A 179 10.10 12.43 1.53
N ARG A 180 9.87 11.19 1.97
CA ARG A 180 9.05 10.89 3.15
C ARG A 180 9.74 9.83 4.00
N LEU A 181 9.78 10.07 5.31
CA LEU A 181 10.24 9.10 6.29
C LEU A 181 9.03 8.53 7.03
N ASP A 182 8.86 7.21 6.94
CA ASP A 182 7.77 6.49 7.58
C ASP A 182 8.30 5.63 8.74
N GLY A 183 7.62 5.67 9.88
CA GLY A 183 7.70 4.65 10.93
C GLY A 183 6.61 3.61 10.71
N THR A 184 6.94 2.32 10.70
CA THR A 184 6.01 1.24 10.40
C THR A 184 5.92 0.23 11.53
N LEU A 185 4.73 -0.34 11.72
CA LEU A 185 4.46 -1.41 12.68
C LEU A 185 3.56 -2.46 12.01
N LEU A 186 3.99 -3.71 12.05
CA LEU A 186 3.22 -4.88 11.61
C LEU A 186 2.99 -5.78 12.82
N ILE A 187 1.74 -6.12 13.07
CA ILE A 187 1.32 -7.10 14.08
C ILE A 187 0.58 -8.22 13.35
N GLU A 188 1.02 -9.45 13.52
CA GLU A 188 0.43 -10.59 12.84
C GLU A 188 0.22 -11.76 13.79
N LYS A 189 -0.91 -12.46 13.61
CA LYS A 189 -1.23 -13.70 14.34
C LYS A 189 -1.80 -14.75 13.41
N THR A 190 -1.21 -15.95 13.44
CA THR A 190 -1.69 -17.11 12.71
C THR A 190 -2.19 -18.19 13.65
N ILE A 191 -3.46 -18.55 13.50
CA ILE A 191 -4.08 -19.73 14.09
C ILE A 191 -4.72 -20.50 12.93
N GLN A 192 -3.99 -21.52 12.47
CA GLN A 192 -4.35 -22.24 11.26
C GLN A 192 -5.81 -22.72 11.27
N PRO A 193 -6.56 -22.59 10.17
CA PRO A 193 -6.15 -22.07 8.85
C PRO A 193 -6.31 -20.54 8.69
N TRP A 194 -6.51 -19.79 9.77
CA TRP A 194 -6.72 -18.36 9.74
C TRP A 194 -5.47 -17.61 10.12
N SER A 195 -5.25 -16.50 9.47
CA SER A 195 -4.26 -15.50 9.88
C SER A 195 -4.85 -14.10 9.88
N ALA A 196 -4.27 -13.33 10.74
CA ALA A 196 -4.72 -12.01 11.10
C ALA A 196 -3.52 -11.08 11.20
N SER A 197 -3.52 -9.88 10.57
CA SER A 197 -2.50 -8.86 10.83
C SER A 197 -3.04 -7.43 10.78
N LEU A 198 -2.34 -6.53 11.43
CA LEU A 198 -2.54 -5.09 11.44
C LEU A 198 -1.23 -4.45 10.97
N THR A 199 -1.29 -3.67 9.91
CA THR A 199 -0.18 -2.83 9.48
C THR A 199 -0.53 -1.37 9.76
N THR A 200 0.41 -0.62 10.34
CA THR A 200 0.24 0.81 10.58
C THR A 200 1.52 1.53 10.21
N ALA A 201 1.40 2.69 9.57
CA ALA A 201 2.52 3.54 9.26
C ALA A 201 2.16 5.01 9.55
N TYR A 202 3.15 5.74 10.04
CA TYR A 202 3.11 7.20 10.16
C TYR A 202 4.31 7.77 9.45
N GLY A 203 4.07 8.70 8.53
CA GLY A 203 5.08 9.27 7.66
C GLY A 203 5.07 10.79 7.67
N LYS A 204 6.26 11.36 7.64
CA LYS A 204 6.48 12.79 7.52
C LYS A 204 7.21 13.11 6.22
N TYR A 205 6.64 14.00 5.43
CA TYR A 205 7.29 14.55 4.24
C TYR A 205 8.32 15.60 4.63
N LEU A 206 9.42 15.65 3.87
CA LEU A 206 10.41 16.71 4.00
C LEU A 206 10.00 17.88 3.10
N GLU A 207 10.19 19.08 3.60
CA GLU A 207 9.96 20.33 2.85
C GLU A 207 10.80 20.36 1.56
N ARG A 208 10.24 20.92 0.51
CA ARG A 208 10.88 21.13 -0.78
C ARG A 208 10.74 22.60 -1.23
N SER A 209 11.83 23.18 -1.70
CA SER A 209 11.78 24.45 -2.44
C SER A 209 11.30 24.19 -3.86
N VAL A 210 10.31 24.94 -4.30
CA VAL A 210 9.67 24.83 -5.61
C VAL A 210 9.86 26.13 -6.36
N ASN A 211 10.33 26.06 -7.60
CA ASN A 211 10.46 27.18 -8.53
C ASN A 211 9.94 26.84 -9.93
N ARG A 212 9.37 25.65 -10.08
CA ARG A 212 8.75 25.15 -11.32
C ARG A 212 7.55 24.29 -10.98
N GLU A 213 6.46 24.44 -11.72
CA GLU A 213 5.30 23.54 -11.70
C GLU A 213 4.81 23.27 -13.12
N TYR A 214 4.59 22.01 -13.46
CA TYR A 214 4.11 21.56 -14.78
C TYR A 214 4.86 22.25 -15.92
N GLY A 215 6.20 22.13 -15.91
CA GLY A 215 7.09 22.70 -16.93
C GLY A 215 7.23 24.23 -16.88
N LYS A 216 6.46 24.96 -16.07
CA LYS A 216 6.45 26.42 -16.00
C LYS A 216 7.20 26.94 -14.78
N TYR A 217 7.99 28.01 -14.97
CA TYR A 217 8.60 28.70 -13.85
C TYR A 217 7.52 29.42 -13.02
N VAL A 218 7.61 29.27 -11.71
CA VAL A 218 6.77 29.94 -10.71
C VAL A 218 7.65 30.77 -9.77
N GLU A 219 7.05 31.73 -9.06
CA GLU A 219 7.75 32.41 -7.98
C GLU A 219 8.18 31.37 -6.93
N PRO A 220 9.46 31.39 -6.51
CA PRO A 220 9.96 30.38 -5.57
C PRO A 220 9.20 30.39 -4.25
N TYR A 221 8.80 29.21 -3.78
CA TYR A 221 8.14 28.99 -2.51
C TYR A 221 8.58 27.66 -1.88
N HIS A 222 8.33 27.50 -0.59
CA HIS A 222 8.55 26.25 0.12
C HIS A 222 7.23 25.49 0.26
N LYS A 223 7.24 24.20 -0.05
CA LYS A 223 6.08 23.31 0.06
C LYS A 223 6.40 22.13 0.96
N GLU A 224 5.52 21.85 1.90
CA GLU A 224 5.53 20.64 2.73
C GLU A 224 4.18 19.94 2.55
N LEU A 225 4.21 18.65 2.18
CA LEU A 225 3.00 17.84 2.18
C LEU A 225 2.66 17.47 3.62
N GLY A 226 1.38 17.32 3.92
CA GLY A 226 0.89 16.98 5.24
C GLY A 226 1.38 15.62 5.74
N ASP A 227 1.47 15.47 7.04
CA ASP A 227 1.82 14.19 7.67
C ASP A 227 0.84 13.10 7.25
N ARG A 228 1.33 11.89 7.07
CA ARG A 228 0.57 10.77 6.54
C ARG A 228 0.41 9.67 7.58
N PHE A 229 -0.81 9.27 7.83
CA PHE A 229 -1.14 8.10 8.63
C PHE A 229 -1.83 7.06 7.77
N SER A 230 -1.39 5.82 7.83
CA SER A 230 -2.07 4.70 7.18
C SER A 230 -2.20 3.52 8.12
N THR A 231 -3.32 2.82 8.02
CA THR A 231 -3.54 1.56 8.73
C THR A 231 -4.31 0.60 7.86
N SER A 232 -4.02 -0.67 7.96
CA SER A 232 -4.65 -1.72 7.18
C SER A 232 -4.88 -2.94 8.06
N LEU A 233 -6.08 -3.47 7.93
CA LEU A 233 -6.52 -4.72 8.54
C LEU A 233 -6.83 -5.71 7.44
N ALA A 234 -6.37 -6.96 7.50
CA ALA A 234 -6.88 -8.00 6.65
C ALA A 234 -7.05 -9.32 7.42
N LEU A 235 -7.95 -10.13 7.00
CA LEU A 235 -8.22 -11.47 7.48
C LEU A 235 -7.97 -12.44 6.35
N SER A 236 -7.15 -13.45 6.61
CA SER A 236 -6.80 -14.45 5.60
C SER A 236 -7.21 -15.84 6.04
N ARG A 237 -7.55 -16.70 5.06
CA ARG A 237 -7.79 -18.12 5.27
C ARG A 237 -7.02 -18.94 4.26
N SER A 238 -6.27 -19.91 4.77
CA SER A 238 -5.52 -20.87 3.96
C SER A 238 -6.36 -22.11 3.66
N PHE A 239 -6.31 -22.55 2.41
CA PHE A 239 -6.91 -23.77 1.89
C PHE A 239 -5.79 -24.66 1.38
N TYR A 240 -5.66 -25.85 1.95
CA TYR A 240 -4.64 -26.83 1.59
C TYR A 240 -5.13 -27.67 0.42
N LEU A 241 -4.37 -27.72 -0.67
CA LEU A 241 -4.73 -28.45 -1.89
C LEU A 241 -4.14 -29.86 -1.87
N GLY A 242 -5.00 -30.84 -1.70
CA GLY A 242 -4.61 -32.26 -1.73
C GLY A 242 -3.58 -32.63 -0.64
N THR A 243 -2.76 -33.65 -0.94
CA THR A 243 -1.69 -34.14 -0.05
C THR A 243 -0.32 -33.52 -0.38
N GLY A 244 -0.24 -32.70 -1.42
CA GLY A 244 1.01 -32.14 -1.94
C GLY A 244 1.59 -30.99 -1.11
N GLY A 245 0.76 -30.29 -0.33
CA GLY A 245 1.20 -29.15 0.49
C GLY A 245 1.02 -27.78 -0.18
N ASP A 246 0.55 -27.75 -1.43
CA ASP A 246 0.18 -26.48 -2.08
C ASP A 246 -0.95 -25.79 -1.31
N THR A 247 -0.92 -24.45 -1.28
CA THR A 247 -1.93 -23.69 -0.57
C THR A 247 -2.52 -22.60 -1.44
N ILE A 248 -3.82 -22.35 -1.26
CA ILE A 248 -4.46 -21.10 -1.70
C ILE A 248 -4.85 -20.34 -0.44
N MET A 249 -4.49 -19.07 -0.39
CA MET A 249 -4.89 -18.17 0.66
C MET A 249 -5.84 -17.10 0.10
N ALA A 250 -7.02 -17.01 0.69
CA ALA A 250 -7.96 -15.92 0.42
C ALA A 250 -7.85 -14.88 1.52
N THR A 251 -7.73 -13.61 1.13
CA THR A 251 -7.58 -12.48 2.04
C THR A 251 -8.65 -11.42 1.76
N ALA A 252 -9.24 -10.89 2.82
CA ALA A 252 -10.07 -9.69 2.78
C ALA A 252 -9.31 -8.57 3.53
N THR A 253 -9.28 -7.37 2.99
CA THR A 253 -8.54 -6.24 3.52
C THR A 253 -9.45 -5.03 3.67
N TYR A 254 -9.30 -4.30 4.77
CA TYR A 254 -9.81 -2.94 4.95
C TYR A 254 -8.61 -2.03 5.22
N ALA A 255 -8.52 -0.91 4.52
CA ALA A 255 -7.45 0.07 4.73
C ALA A 255 -8.02 1.47 4.93
N TYR A 256 -7.34 2.24 5.76
CA TYR A 256 -7.57 3.65 6.01
C TYR A 256 -6.28 4.43 5.81
N LEU A 257 -6.38 5.54 5.10
CA LEU A 257 -5.31 6.48 4.86
C LEU A 257 -5.81 7.88 5.21
N HIS A 258 -4.97 8.66 5.87
CA HIS A 258 -5.18 10.07 6.14
C HIS A 258 -3.88 10.84 5.84
N GLU A 259 -4.01 11.98 5.21
CA GLU A 259 -2.92 12.91 4.95
C GLU A 259 -3.39 14.30 5.35
N ASP A 260 -2.61 14.96 6.19
CA ASP A 260 -2.90 16.32 6.69
C ASP A 260 -2.82 17.36 5.56
N ASP A 261 -3.21 18.61 5.87
CA ASP A 261 -3.16 19.71 4.94
C ASP A 261 -1.72 20.04 4.50
N VAL A 262 -1.58 20.41 3.23
CA VAL A 262 -0.35 20.90 2.63
C VAL A 262 -0.05 22.31 3.15
N SER A 263 1.22 22.63 3.37
CA SER A 263 1.64 24.01 3.68
C SER A 263 2.51 24.62 2.56
N TYR A 264 2.35 25.93 2.38
CA TYR A 264 3.09 26.77 1.45
C TYR A 264 3.73 27.91 2.25
N ASP A 265 5.07 27.97 2.29
CA ASP A 265 5.84 28.95 3.09
C ASP A 265 5.44 28.97 4.58
N GLY A 266 4.99 27.82 5.10
CA GLY A 266 4.52 27.65 6.48
C GLY A 266 3.03 27.89 6.70
N ASP A 267 2.31 28.44 5.72
CA ASP A 267 0.86 28.63 5.78
C ASP A 267 0.13 27.38 5.26
N LYS A 268 -0.79 26.81 6.05
CA LYS A 268 -1.58 25.67 5.64
C LYS A 268 -2.67 26.05 4.64
N ASP A 269 -2.79 25.27 3.56
CA ASP A 269 -3.93 25.31 2.65
C ASP A 269 -5.07 24.46 3.21
N PRO A 270 -6.09 25.08 3.81
CA PRO A 270 -7.18 24.34 4.41
C PRO A 270 -7.90 23.52 3.35
N ASP A 271 -8.36 22.34 3.73
CA ASP A 271 -9.05 21.38 2.86
C ASP A 271 -8.17 20.76 1.75
N SER A 272 -6.84 20.90 1.82
CA SER A 272 -5.91 20.21 0.91
C SER A 272 -5.55 18.81 1.37
N GLY A 273 -5.78 18.49 2.65
CA GLY A 273 -5.67 17.15 3.20
C GLY A 273 -6.79 16.22 2.72
N PHE A 274 -6.62 14.93 2.93
CA PHE A 274 -7.63 13.95 2.55
C PHE A 274 -7.64 12.72 3.45
N SER A 275 -8.77 12.01 3.45
CA SER A 275 -8.90 10.69 4.03
C SER A 275 -9.43 9.71 2.99
N LYS A 276 -8.97 8.47 3.04
CA LYS A 276 -9.39 7.39 2.14
C LYS A 276 -9.67 6.12 2.92
N GLN A 277 -10.81 5.51 2.64
CA GLN A 277 -11.09 4.13 3.05
C GLN A 277 -11.14 3.24 1.82
N SER A 278 -10.64 2.02 1.96
CA SER A 278 -10.73 1.05 0.88
C SER A 278 -11.00 -0.35 1.40
N LEU A 279 -11.70 -1.12 0.57
CA LEU A 279 -11.92 -2.55 0.74
C LEU A 279 -11.19 -3.30 -0.35
N GLY A 280 -10.53 -4.40 0.01
CA GLY A 280 -9.81 -5.22 -0.93
C GLY A 280 -10.03 -6.71 -0.71
N GLY A 281 -9.70 -7.47 -1.73
CA GLY A 281 -9.67 -8.91 -1.69
C GLY A 281 -8.54 -9.46 -2.54
N SER A 282 -7.93 -10.57 -2.12
CA SER A 282 -6.91 -11.24 -2.90
C SER A 282 -6.96 -12.75 -2.75
N LEU A 283 -6.45 -13.44 -3.78
CA LEU A 283 -6.15 -14.86 -3.76
C LEU A 283 -4.67 -15.04 -4.05
N ALA A 284 -4.00 -15.80 -3.20
CA ALA A 284 -2.59 -16.14 -3.36
C ALA A 284 -2.42 -17.66 -3.37
N TYR A 285 -1.72 -18.14 -4.38
CA TYR A 285 -1.25 -19.53 -4.46
C TYR A 285 0.19 -19.61 -3.99
N SER A 286 0.52 -20.62 -3.22
CA SER A 286 1.89 -20.96 -2.83
C SER A 286 2.16 -22.43 -3.14
N SER A 287 3.29 -22.69 -3.80
CA SER A 287 3.76 -24.05 -4.09
C SER A 287 4.11 -24.83 -2.83
N THR A 288 4.14 -26.15 -2.93
CA THR A 288 4.52 -27.07 -1.85
C THR A 288 5.83 -26.72 -1.16
N ASP A 289 6.83 -26.33 -1.95
CA ASP A 289 8.13 -25.90 -1.42
C ASP A 289 8.11 -24.47 -0.89
N HIS A 290 7.00 -23.75 -1.08
CA HIS A 290 6.85 -22.34 -0.70
C HIS A 290 7.88 -21.38 -1.34
N ASP A 291 8.55 -21.82 -2.40
CA ASP A 291 9.53 -21.00 -3.11
C ASP A 291 8.84 -20.04 -4.10
N TRP A 292 7.71 -20.49 -4.70
CA TRP A 292 6.93 -19.71 -5.64
C TRP A 292 5.56 -19.38 -5.10
N GLY A 293 5.14 -18.15 -5.32
CA GLY A 293 3.79 -17.68 -5.08
C GLY A 293 3.25 -16.87 -6.25
N LEU A 294 1.96 -17.04 -6.51
CA LEU A 294 1.20 -16.23 -7.46
C LEU A 294 0.08 -15.53 -6.69
N ARG A 295 -0.23 -14.29 -7.02
CA ARG A 295 -1.37 -13.59 -6.42
C ARG A 295 -2.16 -12.83 -7.47
N ILE A 296 -3.45 -12.71 -7.21
CA ILE A 296 -4.36 -11.77 -7.86
C ILE A 296 -5.07 -10.98 -6.78
N GLY A 297 -5.36 -9.73 -7.04
CA GLY A 297 -6.00 -8.86 -6.05
C GLY A 297 -6.86 -7.80 -6.70
N TRP A 298 -7.76 -7.28 -5.91
CA TRP A 298 -8.59 -6.14 -6.21
C TRP A 298 -8.75 -5.27 -4.97
N ASN A 299 -8.72 -3.97 -5.15
CA ASN A 299 -8.94 -2.98 -4.10
C ASN A 299 -9.84 -1.87 -4.64
N HIS A 300 -10.80 -1.44 -3.86
CA HIS A 300 -11.80 -0.43 -4.20
C HIS A 300 -11.78 0.70 -3.18
N ALA A 301 -11.67 1.94 -3.67
CA ALA A 301 -11.80 3.13 -2.85
C ALA A 301 -13.27 3.37 -2.52
N MET A 302 -13.61 3.33 -1.23
CA MET A 302 -14.98 3.53 -0.75
C MET A 302 -15.30 5.02 -0.68
N GLN A 303 -16.54 5.37 -1.01
CA GLN A 303 -17.05 6.71 -0.78
C GLN A 303 -16.96 7.11 0.69
N GLN A 304 -16.51 8.33 0.96
CA GLN A 304 -16.41 8.89 2.30
C GLN A 304 -16.57 10.41 2.24
N ASP A 305 -17.33 10.97 3.15
CA ASP A 305 -17.37 12.43 3.37
C ASP A 305 -16.00 12.93 3.87
N GLY A 306 -15.57 14.08 3.40
CA GLY A 306 -14.32 14.70 3.83
C GLY A 306 -13.05 14.08 3.24
N TRP A 307 -13.13 13.51 2.03
CA TRP A 307 -11.96 12.97 1.33
C TRP A 307 -10.93 14.02 0.91
N GLY A 308 -11.23 15.30 1.01
CA GLY A 308 -10.43 16.39 0.51
C GLY A 308 -10.88 16.84 -0.89
N LYS A 309 -10.17 17.80 -1.46
CA LYS A 309 -10.49 18.32 -2.80
C LYS A 309 -10.12 17.30 -3.88
N ASN A 310 -11.09 17.01 -4.75
CA ASN A 310 -10.88 16.29 -6.00
C ASN A 310 -10.20 14.91 -5.83
N PHE A 311 -10.65 14.11 -4.87
CA PHE A 311 -10.13 12.76 -4.69
C PHE A 311 -10.70 11.83 -5.77
N PRO A 312 -9.87 11.18 -6.60
CA PRO A 312 -10.36 10.30 -7.66
C PRO A 312 -10.92 9.00 -7.11
N THR A 313 -12.00 8.52 -7.74
CA THR A 313 -12.51 7.17 -7.50
C THR A 313 -11.63 6.16 -8.23
N THR A 314 -11.21 5.14 -7.54
CA THR A 314 -10.31 4.14 -8.13
C THR A 314 -10.65 2.73 -7.74
N ASP A 315 -10.52 1.84 -8.71
CA ASP A 315 -10.36 0.41 -8.53
C ASP A 315 -8.93 0.02 -8.90
N ILE A 316 -8.31 -0.87 -8.14
CA ILE A 316 -6.97 -1.36 -8.46
C ILE A 316 -7.04 -2.87 -8.63
N TYR A 317 -6.68 -3.34 -9.80
CA TYR A 317 -6.54 -4.75 -10.12
C TYR A 317 -5.06 -5.10 -10.14
N SER A 318 -4.68 -6.18 -9.48
CA SER A 318 -3.28 -6.60 -9.38
C SER A 318 -3.07 -8.06 -9.69
N VAL A 319 -1.91 -8.36 -10.28
CA VAL A 319 -1.38 -9.71 -10.42
C VAL A 319 0.10 -9.69 -10.05
N GLY A 320 0.59 -10.69 -9.34
CA GLY A 320 1.99 -10.71 -8.93
C GLY A 320 2.54 -12.12 -8.82
N VAL A 321 3.86 -12.19 -8.95
CA VAL A 321 4.65 -13.39 -8.73
C VAL A 321 5.71 -13.09 -7.69
N ARG A 322 5.91 -14.03 -6.78
CA ARG A 322 6.90 -13.96 -5.71
C ARG A 322 7.81 -15.17 -5.78
N TYR A 323 9.10 -14.94 -5.54
CA TYR A 323 10.08 -15.98 -5.33
C TYR A 323 10.76 -15.82 -3.98
N VAL A 324 10.88 -16.91 -3.23
CA VAL A 324 11.45 -16.96 -1.88
C VAL A 324 12.79 -17.71 -1.94
N PHE A 325 13.88 -17.05 -1.58
CA PHE A 325 15.21 -17.63 -1.48
C PHE A 325 15.44 -18.19 -0.07
N ARG A 326 15.83 -19.45 0.02
CA ARG A 326 16.15 -20.14 1.28
C ARG A 326 17.60 -19.99 1.71
#